data_4278a7d894237f699a8038f203f375b3
#
_entry.id   4278a7d894237f699a8038f203f375b3
#
_cell.length_a   1.000
_cell.length_b   1.000
_cell.length_c   1.000
_cell.angle_alpha   90.00
_cell.angle_beta   90.00
_cell.angle_gamma   90.00
#
_symmetry.space_group_name_H-M   'P 1'
#
loop_
_entity.id
_entity.type
_entity.pdbx_description
1 polymer ?
#
loop_
_entity_poly.entity_id
_entity_poly.type
_entity_poly.pdbx_seq_one_letter_code
_entity_poly.pdbx_strand_id
1 'polypeptide(L)'
;MKITINMEWKDFLNAQLLHRRPDKFGKVINAIFYGLGVLYFVMIISLAVNGRGRLIQWIPILVWLIAFPLIRFVLLPYQTKQLYSQHKEFQSPIEIEFTESGIKTTDLIGSSDRPYSFFHHWKEDKELYMIYVSENSPIILPKRFLGSQMEIEALRSILATKIEVK
;
A
#
# COMPACT_ATOMS: atom_id res chain seq x y z
N MET A 1 -13.16 8.94 -19.67
CA MET A 1 -13.68 7.83 -18.85
C MET A 1 -14.05 8.40 -17.49
N LYS A 2 -15.31 8.21 -17.04
CA LYS A 2 -15.81 8.75 -15.76
C LYS A 2 -16.19 7.60 -14.83
N ILE A 3 -15.73 7.65 -13.58
CA ILE A 3 -15.91 6.59 -12.57
C ILE A 3 -16.33 7.25 -11.27
N THR A 4 -17.36 6.70 -10.62
CA THR A 4 -17.75 7.11 -9.27
C THR A 4 -17.29 6.07 -8.28
N ILE A 5 -16.53 6.48 -7.28
CA ILE A 5 -15.91 5.63 -6.27
C ILE A 5 -16.59 5.90 -4.93
N ASN A 6 -16.99 4.84 -4.27
CA ASN A 6 -17.39 4.87 -2.87
C ASN A 6 -16.39 4.01 -2.08
N MET A 7 -15.39 4.66 -1.49
CA MET A 7 -14.30 3.98 -0.81
C MET A 7 -14.75 3.32 0.48
N GLU A 8 -14.21 2.14 0.75
CA GLU A 8 -14.33 1.46 2.03
C GLU A 8 -12.99 1.52 2.79
N TRP A 9 -13.05 1.34 4.11
CA TRP A 9 -11.83 1.30 4.93
C TRP A 9 -10.84 0.21 4.48
N LYS A 10 -11.34 -0.87 3.86
CA LYS A 10 -10.50 -1.94 3.29
C LYS A 10 -9.68 -1.47 2.09
N ASP A 11 -10.25 -0.62 1.24
CA ASP A 11 -9.52 -0.03 0.10
C ASP A 11 -8.37 0.83 0.59
N PHE A 12 -8.63 1.60 1.66
CA PHE A 12 -7.61 2.43 2.28
C PHE A 12 -6.50 1.58 2.92
N LEU A 13 -6.85 0.46 3.56
CA LEU A 13 -5.88 -0.51 4.05
C LEU A 13 -5.04 -1.10 2.92
N ASN A 14 -5.65 -1.56 1.84
CA ASN A 14 -4.96 -2.10 0.68
C ASN A 14 -4.04 -1.07 0.03
N ALA A 15 -4.49 0.19 -0.07
CA ALA A 15 -3.66 1.29 -0.54
C ALA A 15 -2.43 1.52 0.36
N GLN A 16 -2.60 1.53 1.68
CA GLN A 16 -1.45 1.65 2.59
C GLN A 16 -0.47 0.48 2.46
N LEU A 17 -0.98 -0.73 2.25
CA LEU A 17 -0.15 -1.91 2.03
C LEU A 17 0.61 -1.83 0.70
N LEU A 18 -0.03 -1.34 -0.36
CA LEU A 18 0.61 -1.13 -1.65
C LEU A 18 1.64 0.00 -1.59
N HIS A 19 1.31 1.11 -0.92
CA HIS A 19 2.23 2.23 -0.71
C HIS A 19 3.53 1.79 -0.03
N ARG A 20 3.41 0.97 1.03
CA ARG A 20 4.54 0.46 1.82
C ARG A 20 5.26 -0.73 1.19
N ARG A 21 4.87 -1.20 0.01
CA ARG A 21 5.63 -2.25 -0.67
C ARG A 21 7.04 -1.77 -0.96
N PRO A 22 8.05 -2.51 -0.47
CA PRO A 22 9.43 -2.12 -0.67
C PRO A 22 9.77 -2.14 -2.17
N ASP A 23 10.49 -1.13 -2.61
CA ASP A 23 11.14 -1.10 -3.91
C ASP A 23 12.24 -2.18 -4.02
N LYS A 24 13.00 -2.18 -5.11
CA LYS A 24 14.07 -3.17 -5.32
C LYS A 24 15.11 -3.12 -4.19
N PHE A 25 15.50 -1.92 -3.75
CA PHE A 25 16.48 -1.73 -2.68
C PHE A 25 15.92 -2.17 -1.32
N GLY A 26 14.69 -1.80 -1.01
CA GLY A 26 13.99 -2.23 0.20
C GLY A 26 13.79 -3.75 0.27
N LYS A 27 13.58 -4.43 -0.87
CA LYS A 27 13.54 -5.90 -0.92
C LYS A 27 14.88 -6.53 -0.55
N VAL A 28 16.00 -5.95 -1.01
CA VAL A 28 17.35 -6.41 -0.66
C VAL A 28 17.61 -6.20 0.84
N ILE A 29 17.27 -5.03 1.38
CA ILE A 29 17.41 -4.77 2.82
C ILE A 29 16.57 -5.77 3.63
N ASN A 30 15.33 -6.02 3.23
CA ASN A 30 14.49 -7.01 3.89
C ASN A 30 15.09 -8.41 3.82
N ALA A 31 15.63 -8.83 2.67
CA ALA A 31 16.28 -10.13 2.52
C ALA A 31 17.49 -10.27 3.43
N ILE A 32 18.31 -9.22 3.55
CA ILE A 32 19.44 -9.19 4.49
C ILE A 32 18.94 -9.31 5.94
N PHE A 33 17.90 -8.55 6.30
CA PHE A 33 17.34 -8.56 7.64
C PHE A 33 16.80 -9.95 8.02
N TYR A 34 16.05 -10.60 7.12
CA TYR A 34 15.58 -11.98 7.33
C TYR A 34 16.72 -12.97 7.37
N GLY A 35 17.75 -12.83 6.52
CA GLY A 35 18.94 -13.67 6.51
C GLY A 35 19.69 -13.61 7.85
N LEU A 36 19.89 -12.41 8.38
CA LEU A 36 20.50 -12.22 9.70
C LEU A 36 19.64 -12.83 10.83
N GLY A 37 18.32 -12.73 10.73
CA GLY A 37 17.40 -13.38 11.67
C GLY A 37 17.53 -14.89 11.69
N VAL A 38 17.63 -15.51 10.51
CA VAL A 38 17.86 -16.97 10.37
C VAL A 38 19.21 -17.37 10.94
N LEU A 39 20.30 -16.61 10.64
CA LEU A 39 21.63 -16.87 11.21
C LEU A 39 21.62 -16.79 12.74
N TYR A 40 20.97 -15.77 13.29
CA TYR A 40 20.81 -15.62 14.73
C TYR A 40 20.04 -16.79 15.34
N PHE A 41 18.97 -17.27 14.69
CA PHE A 41 18.20 -18.44 15.14
C PHE A 41 19.04 -19.72 15.14
N VAL A 42 19.80 -19.97 14.09
CA VAL A 42 20.73 -21.13 14.00
C VAL A 42 21.79 -21.07 15.10
N MET A 43 22.35 -19.87 15.33
CA MET A 43 23.33 -19.68 16.41
C MET A 43 22.77 -20.03 17.79
N ILE A 44 21.55 -19.59 18.12
CA ILE A 44 20.90 -19.89 19.41
C ILE A 44 20.67 -21.39 19.56
N ILE A 45 20.19 -22.07 18.51
CA ILE A 45 20.00 -23.52 18.54
C ILE A 45 21.34 -24.21 18.80
N SER A 46 22.40 -23.82 18.10
CA SER A 46 23.75 -24.37 18.32
C SER A 46 24.22 -24.20 19.77
N LEU A 47 24.03 -23.03 20.34
CA LEU A 47 24.35 -22.77 21.74
C LEU A 47 23.53 -23.62 22.72
N ALA A 48 22.23 -23.81 22.44
CA ALA A 48 21.36 -24.63 23.25
C ALA A 48 21.78 -26.11 23.25
N VAL A 49 22.06 -26.66 22.05
CA VAL A 49 22.51 -28.06 21.89
C VAL A 49 23.84 -28.31 22.62
N ASN A 50 24.73 -27.32 22.64
CA ASN A 50 26.02 -27.42 23.34
C ASN A 50 25.95 -27.09 24.84
N GLY A 51 24.75 -27.00 25.42
CA GLY A 51 24.53 -26.72 26.84
C GLY A 51 24.91 -25.29 27.28
N ARG A 52 25.18 -24.40 26.34
CA ARG A 52 25.54 -22.99 26.58
C ARG A 52 24.38 -22.02 26.39
N GLY A 53 23.21 -22.53 26.00
CA GLY A 53 22.01 -21.72 25.74
C GLY A 53 21.43 -21.13 27.05
N ARG A 54 21.10 -19.82 27.01
CA ARG A 54 20.41 -19.16 28.12
C ARG A 54 19.02 -18.74 27.65
N LEU A 55 18.01 -18.88 28.52
CA LEU A 55 16.61 -18.52 28.20
C LEU A 55 16.47 -17.08 27.68
N ILE A 56 17.26 -16.13 28.20
CA ILE A 56 17.23 -14.73 27.78
C ILE A 56 17.54 -14.54 26.28
N GLN A 57 18.29 -15.44 25.66
CA GLN A 57 18.66 -15.38 24.24
C GLN A 57 17.47 -15.64 23.30
N TRP A 58 16.38 -16.25 23.80
CA TRP A 58 15.16 -16.51 23.03
C TRP A 58 14.22 -15.29 22.99
N ILE A 59 14.41 -14.32 23.89
CA ILE A 59 13.52 -13.15 24.00
C ILE A 59 13.41 -12.40 22.67
N PRO A 60 14.49 -12.05 21.94
CA PRO A 60 14.38 -11.32 20.68
C PRO A 60 13.54 -12.05 19.62
N ILE A 61 13.66 -13.37 19.55
CA ILE A 61 12.89 -14.20 18.62
C ILE A 61 11.41 -14.20 19.00
N LEU A 62 11.09 -14.39 20.29
CA LEU A 62 9.72 -14.35 20.79
C LEU A 62 9.07 -12.99 20.55
N VAL A 63 9.80 -11.91 20.84
CA VAL A 63 9.33 -10.55 20.57
C VAL A 63 9.04 -10.37 19.07
N TRP A 64 9.94 -10.83 18.20
CA TRP A 64 9.75 -10.70 16.77
C TRP A 64 8.55 -11.53 16.26
N LEU A 65 8.40 -12.78 16.73
CA LEU A 65 7.28 -13.67 16.38
C LEU A 65 5.93 -13.13 16.81
N ILE A 66 5.87 -12.39 17.94
CA ILE A 66 4.62 -11.81 18.45
C ILE A 66 4.38 -10.42 17.86
N ALA A 67 5.39 -9.55 17.89
CA ALA A 67 5.23 -8.15 17.50
C ALA A 67 4.93 -7.99 16.01
N PHE A 68 5.57 -8.77 15.14
CA PHE A 68 5.35 -8.66 13.70
C PHE A 68 3.90 -8.96 13.28
N PRO A 69 3.30 -10.12 13.65
CA PRO A 69 1.90 -10.37 13.33
C PRO A 69 0.95 -9.41 14.04
N LEU A 70 1.23 -9.01 15.28
CA LEU A 70 0.42 -8.04 16.01
C LEU A 70 0.35 -6.69 15.27
N ILE A 71 1.49 -6.17 14.83
CA ILE A 71 1.55 -4.92 14.06
C ILE A 71 0.82 -5.09 12.73
N ARG A 72 1.07 -6.20 12.01
CA ARG A 72 0.56 -6.42 10.65
C ARG A 72 -0.94 -6.67 10.60
N PHE A 73 -1.45 -7.48 11.53
CA PHE A 73 -2.83 -7.99 11.47
C PHE A 73 -3.79 -7.31 12.45
N VAL A 74 -3.27 -6.62 13.46
CA VAL A 74 -4.09 -5.97 14.47
C VAL A 74 -3.91 -4.46 14.44
N LEU A 75 -2.69 -3.96 14.67
CA LEU A 75 -2.46 -2.53 14.83
C LEU A 75 -2.68 -1.76 13.52
N LEU A 76 -2.17 -2.25 12.40
CA LEU A 76 -2.32 -1.57 11.11
C LEU A 76 -3.78 -1.48 10.66
N PRO A 77 -4.58 -2.56 10.65
CA PRO A 77 -6.02 -2.46 10.33
C PRO A 77 -6.80 -1.56 11.29
N TYR A 78 -6.47 -1.63 12.60
CA TYR A 78 -7.12 -0.79 13.61
C TYR A 78 -6.86 0.71 13.35
N GLN A 79 -5.59 1.09 13.18
CA GLN A 79 -5.20 2.48 12.88
C GLN A 79 -5.81 2.96 11.57
N THR A 80 -5.82 2.11 10.54
CA THR A 80 -6.42 2.45 9.25
C THR A 80 -7.92 2.68 9.36
N LYS A 81 -8.63 1.83 10.11
CA LYS A 81 -10.07 1.99 10.34
C LYS A 81 -10.37 3.27 11.12
N GLN A 82 -9.56 3.58 12.13
CA GLN A 82 -9.70 4.81 12.92
C GLN A 82 -9.46 6.04 12.02
N LEU A 83 -8.40 6.04 11.22
CA LEU A 83 -8.11 7.12 10.29
C LEU A 83 -9.26 7.33 9.29
N TYR A 84 -9.76 6.24 8.69
CA TYR A 84 -10.90 6.29 7.78
C TYR A 84 -12.16 6.88 8.45
N SER A 85 -12.44 6.52 9.72
CA SER A 85 -13.61 7.04 10.44
C SER A 85 -13.51 8.53 10.78
N GLN A 86 -12.29 9.07 10.88
CA GLN A 86 -12.04 10.49 11.16
C GLN A 86 -12.16 11.37 9.90
N HIS A 87 -11.90 10.81 8.72
CA HIS A 87 -11.91 11.52 7.45
C HIS A 87 -13.24 11.29 6.70
N LYS A 88 -14.20 12.17 6.91
CA LYS A 88 -15.51 12.11 6.22
C LYS A 88 -15.40 12.23 4.69
N GLU A 89 -14.33 12.84 4.20
CA GLU A 89 -14.02 12.99 2.78
C GLU A 89 -13.91 11.63 2.08
N PHE A 90 -13.30 10.64 2.73
CA PHE A 90 -13.16 9.28 2.16
C PHE A 90 -14.45 8.45 2.23
N GLN A 91 -15.44 8.91 3.03
CA GLN A 91 -16.73 8.24 3.16
C GLN A 91 -17.77 8.73 2.14
N SER A 92 -17.41 9.72 1.36
CA SER A 92 -18.24 10.34 0.35
C SER A 92 -17.91 9.81 -1.03
N PRO A 93 -18.86 9.77 -1.96
CA PRO A 93 -18.59 9.44 -3.33
C PRO A 93 -17.59 10.43 -3.94
N ILE A 94 -16.56 9.89 -4.60
CA ILE A 94 -15.57 10.67 -5.34
C ILE A 94 -15.76 10.34 -6.82
N GLU A 95 -15.97 11.34 -7.64
CA GLU A 95 -15.99 11.19 -9.09
C GLU A 95 -14.59 11.44 -9.64
N ILE A 96 -14.09 10.48 -10.43
CA ILE A 96 -12.82 10.60 -11.13
C ILE A 96 -13.10 10.52 -12.63
N GLU A 97 -12.66 11.51 -13.36
CA GLU A 97 -12.78 11.59 -14.80
C GLU A 97 -11.40 11.67 -15.44
N PHE A 98 -11.08 10.68 -16.28
CA PHE A 98 -9.88 10.65 -17.09
C PHE A 98 -10.20 11.31 -18.44
N THR A 99 -9.61 12.49 -18.65
CA THR A 99 -9.72 13.28 -19.89
C THR A 99 -8.49 13.07 -20.79
N GLU A 100 -8.46 13.67 -21.95
CA GLU A 100 -7.25 13.64 -22.81
C GLU A 100 -6.09 14.42 -22.21
N SER A 101 -6.37 15.46 -21.43
CA SER A 101 -5.39 16.39 -20.87
C SER A 101 -4.96 16.05 -19.44
N GLY A 102 -5.79 15.32 -18.68
CA GLY A 102 -5.51 15.09 -17.25
C GLY A 102 -6.57 14.27 -16.53
N ILE A 103 -6.52 14.37 -15.22
CA ILE A 103 -7.45 13.71 -14.30
C ILE A 103 -8.22 14.78 -13.51
N LYS A 104 -9.54 14.74 -13.67
CA LYS A 104 -10.45 15.58 -12.90
C LYS A 104 -11.04 14.78 -11.76
N THR A 105 -10.93 15.27 -10.55
CA THR A 105 -11.55 14.66 -9.36
C THR A 105 -12.59 15.64 -8.79
N THR A 106 -13.74 15.12 -8.41
CA THR A 106 -14.82 15.89 -7.77
C THR A 106 -15.28 15.14 -6.53
N ASP A 107 -15.26 15.80 -5.40
CA ASP A 107 -15.70 15.29 -4.10
C ASP A 107 -16.62 16.31 -3.40
N LEU A 108 -16.96 16.09 -2.13
CA LEU A 108 -17.79 17.00 -1.34
C LEU A 108 -17.16 18.38 -1.09
N ILE A 109 -15.84 18.49 -1.15
CA ILE A 109 -15.12 19.70 -0.81
C ILE A 109 -14.96 20.59 -2.04
N GLY A 110 -14.89 19.97 -3.23
CA GLY A 110 -14.74 20.69 -4.47
C GLY A 110 -14.32 19.82 -5.65
N SER A 111 -13.86 20.49 -6.71
CA SER A 111 -13.33 19.82 -7.89
C SER A 111 -11.88 20.26 -8.15
N SER A 112 -11.07 19.33 -8.59
CA SER A 112 -9.68 19.55 -8.98
C SER A 112 -9.46 18.97 -10.36
N ASP A 113 -8.90 19.74 -11.27
CA ASP A 113 -8.48 19.33 -12.60
C ASP A 113 -6.96 19.44 -12.69
N ARG A 114 -6.29 18.31 -12.94
CA ARG A 114 -4.83 18.23 -12.92
C ARG A 114 -4.32 17.57 -14.21
N PRO A 115 -3.42 18.22 -14.95
CA PRO A 115 -2.80 17.62 -16.13
C PRO A 115 -1.97 16.40 -15.75
N TYR A 116 -1.78 15.47 -16.68
CA TYR A 116 -0.99 14.26 -16.44
C TYR A 116 0.45 14.54 -15.98
N SER A 117 1.05 15.63 -16.43
CA SER A 117 2.39 16.08 -16.02
C SER A 117 2.50 16.42 -14.52
N PHE A 118 1.36 16.59 -13.84
CA PHE A 118 1.33 16.87 -12.41
C PHE A 118 1.51 15.62 -11.55
N PHE A 119 1.33 14.43 -12.15
CA PHE A 119 1.46 13.17 -11.44
C PHE A 119 2.88 12.63 -11.58
N HIS A 120 3.47 12.21 -10.44
CA HIS A 120 4.85 11.75 -10.38
C HIS A 120 5.02 10.30 -10.84
N HIS A 121 4.12 9.43 -10.45
CA HIS A 121 4.14 8.01 -10.78
C HIS A 121 2.82 7.35 -10.39
N TRP A 122 2.68 6.09 -10.75
CA TRP A 122 1.55 5.27 -10.32
C TRP A 122 2.01 3.87 -9.91
N LYS A 123 1.21 3.22 -9.07
CA LYS A 123 1.39 1.83 -8.64
C LYS A 123 0.11 1.07 -8.87
N GLU A 124 0.25 -0.23 -9.10
CA GLU A 124 -0.87 -1.14 -9.31
C GLU A 124 -0.67 -2.42 -8.52
N ASP A 125 -1.77 -2.97 -8.02
CA ASP A 125 -1.82 -4.36 -7.58
C ASP A 125 -3.09 -5.06 -8.09
N LYS A 126 -3.45 -6.19 -7.46
CA LYS A 126 -4.63 -6.97 -7.88
C LYS A 126 -5.94 -6.22 -7.64
N GLU A 127 -5.99 -5.37 -6.61
CA GLU A 127 -7.20 -4.78 -6.06
C GLU A 127 -7.41 -3.32 -6.50
N LEU A 128 -6.32 -2.57 -6.71
CA LEU A 128 -6.42 -1.12 -6.92
C LEU A 128 -5.27 -0.52 -7.73
N TYR A 129 -5.51 0.70 -8.22
CA TYR A 129 -4.51 1.64 -8.70
C TYR A 129 -4.27 2.75 -7.66
N MET A 130 -3.03 3.20 -7.57
CA MET A 130 -2.63 4.40 -6.82
C MET A 130 -1.90 5.35 -7.76
N ILE A 131 -2.44 6.55 -7.94
CA ILE A 131 -1.88 7.58 -8.82
C ILE A 131 -1.37 8.71 -7.93
N TYR A 132 -0.07 8.96 -7.94
CA TYR A 132 0.60 9.82 -6.98
C TYR A 132 0.70 11.26 -7.49
N VAL A 133 0.02 12.17 -6.79
CA VAL A 133 0.19 13.62 -6.94
C VAL A 133 1.47 14.10 -6.25
N SER A 134 1.77 13.50 -5.10
CA SER A 134 3.02 13.63 -4.35
C SER A 134 3.31 12.31 -3.66
N GLU A 135 4.51 12.13 -3.08
CA GLU A 135 4.89 10.87 -2.43
C GLU A 135 3.89 10.37 -1.38
N ASN A 136 3.19 11.29 -0.71
CA ASN A 136 2.27 10.98 0.38
C ASN A 136 0.78 11.23 0.04
N SER A 137 0.46 11.64 -1.19
CA SER A 137 -0.91 11.98 -1.58
C SER A 137 -1.33 11.26 -2.87
N PRO A 138 -1.67 9.97 -2.78
CA PRO A 138 -2.17 9.23 -3.92
C PRO A 138 -3.68 9.39 -4.09
N ILE A 139 -4.13 9.37 -5.34
CA ILE A 139 -5.51 9.07 -5.70
C ILE A 139 -5.64 7.55 -5.69
N ILE A 140 -6.58 7.02 -4.91
CA ILE A 140 -6.83 5.60 -4.76
C ILE A 140 -8.03 5.23 -5.63
N LEU A 141 -7.84 4.29 -6.55
CA LEU A 141 -8.87 3.81 -7.45
C LEU A 141 -9.00 2.28 -7.33
N PRO A 142 -9.97 1.78 -6.55
CA PRO A 142 -10.23 0.35 -6.47
C PRO A 142 -10.78 -0.19 -7.79
N LYS A 143 -10.21 -1.29 -8.29
CA LYS A 143 -10.55 -1.90 -9.58
C LYS A 143 -11.99 -2.39 -9.66
N ARG A 144 -12.63 -2.67 -8.52
CA ARG A 144 -14.03 -3.09 -8.46
C ARG A 144 -15.02 -2.05 -9.01
N PHE A 145 -14.61 -0.78 -9.11
CA PHE A 145 -15.42 0.28 -9.70
C PHE A 145 -15.23 0.43 -11.21
N LEU A 146 -14.29 -0.33 -11.78
CA LEU A 146 -14.12 -0.48 -13.21
C LEU A 146 -15.04 -1.62 -13.66
N GLY A 147 -15.95 -1.34 -14.59
CA GLY A 147 -17.04 -2.25 -14.96
C GLY A 147 -16.57 -3.52 -15.67
N SER A 148 -15.38 -3.53 -16.27
CA SER A 148 -14.88 -4.65 -17.06
C SER A 148 -13.35 -4.75 -17.07
N GLN A 149 -12.83 -5.93 -17.40
CA GLN A 149 -11.39 -6.15 -17.62
C GLN A 149 -10.85 -5.24 -18.73
N MET A 150 -11.65 -4.94 -19.73
CA MET A 150 -11.29 -4.03 -20.83
C MET A 150 -11.05 -2.60 -20.31
N GLU A 151 -11.86 -2.11 -19.38
CA GLU A 151 -11.67 -0.79 -18.76
C GLU A 151 -10.42 -0.75 -17.87
N ILE A 152 -10.12 -1.84 -17.16
CA ILE A 152 -8.88 -1.98 -16.37
C ILE A 152 -7.66 -1.87 -17.29
N GLU A 153 -7.66 -2.56 -18.42
CA GLU A 153 -6.57 -2.52 -19.39
C GLU A 153 -6.45 -1.18 -20.11
N ALA A 154 -7.59 -0.58 -20.48
CA ALA A 154 -7.62 0.75 -21.07
C ALA A 154 -7.03 1.80 -20.11
N LEU A 155 -7.43 1.77 -18.86
CA LEU A 155 -6.88 2.66 -17.83
C LEU A 155 -5.38 2.44 -17.62
N ARG A 156 -4.94 1.17 -17.54
CA ARG A 156 -3.52 0.83 -17.46
C ARG A 156 -2.72 1.41 -18.64
N SER A 157 -3.25 1.30 -19.85
CA SER A 157 -2.63 1.86 -21.05
C SER A 157 -2.51 3.38 -20.97
N ILE A 158 -3.56 4.07 -20.53
CA ILE A 158 -3.56 5.52 -20.35
C ILE A 158 -2.50 5.93 -19.34
N LEU A 159 -2.49 5.29 -18.16
CA LEU A 159 -1.53 5.60 -17.10
C LEU A 159 -0.09 5.33 -17.55
N ALA A 160 0.17 4.17 -18.18
CA ALA A 160 1.50 3.80 -18.64
C ALA A 160 2.05 4.74 -19.76
N THR A 161 1.16 5.32 -20.57
CA THR A 161 1.56 6.24 -21.65
C THR A 161 1.75 7.67 -21.13
N LYS A 162 0.98 8.08 -20.12
CA LYS A 162 0.90 9.48 -19.67
C LYS A 162 1.66 9.76 -18.39
N ILE A 163 1.93 8.74 -17.57
CA ILE A 163 2.54 8.87 -16.23
C ILE A 163 3.61 7.78 -16.08
N GLU A 164 4.75 8.10 -15.48
CA GLU A 164 5.83 7.14 -15.21
C GLU A 164 5.39 6.04 -14.23
N VAL A 165 5.90 4.82 -14.44
CA VAL A 165 5.74 3.69 -13.52
C VAL A 165 6.93 3.66 -12.55
N LYS A 166 6.67 3.59 -11.25
CA LYS A 166 7.73 3.48 -10.24
C LYS A 166 7.75 2.09 -9.59
#